data_02786521130f65d8342faa9c9a7ccdeb
#
_entry.id   02786521130f65d8342faa9c9a7ccdeb
#
_cell.length_a   1.000
_cell.length_b   1.000
_cell.length_c   1.000
_cell.angle_alpha   90.00
_cell.angle_beta   90.00
_cell.angle_gamma   90.00
#
_symmetry.space_group_name_H-M   'P 1'
#
loop_
_entity.id
_entity.type
_entity.pdbx_description
1 polymer ?
#
loop_
_entity_poly.entity_id
_entity_poly.type
_entity_poly.pdbx_seq_one_letter_code
_entity_poly.pdbx_strand_id
1 'polypeptide(L)'
;MIKRRSVLKSMALAATVAVATGGYGTAFAANKELKIGFVGVTSGPAAAWGISNVRSMQARAAWLNEAGGVKIGGITYDINIVTFDDQKDPKRAIAGMEKMAQEGIHYVVGPNVDDGAAAVRPVAEKSGIIYFPYAFPKALYQKPASNAVLGMVANYQSGPAIYKYLKEKKGVKTVAFIAANESDPLSQRDGGVAAAKALGLEVVSDNVTYQVDTTDFTPVITPVVKANPDLLVLSGVAPANAPQIIRSARELGFGGLISTETAQDATVLKEGAGELANGFISVGGASTPEIRSKAMEEFIERYTKMFGEYNDESNTKVYALEYIIETLKANPAALDNVDEFKKTMDGFSVANPFLKGDEKLKYVGMTSFGQKRQVAVPLVVNEYRDGKFETLFIAEVD
;
A
#
# COMPACT_ATOMS: atom_id res chain seq x y z
N MET A 1 -74.43 -23.66 31.89
CA MET A 1 -74.75 -24.85 32.75
C MET A 1 -73.47 -25.53 33.13
N ILE A 2 -72.96 -25.39 34.36
CA ILE A 2 -72.84 -26.43 35.40
C ILE A 2 -71.76 -27.51 34.96
N LYS A 3 -70.69 -27.80 35.70
CA LYS A 3 -70.34 -27.82 37.12
C LYS A 3 -68.84 -27.98 37.35
N ARG A 4 -68.39 -27.39 38.44
CA ARG A 4 -67.16 -27.70 39.18
C ARG A 4 -66.98 -29.17 39.54
N ARG A 5 -65.74 -29.63 39.68
CA ARG A 5 -65.27 -30.28 40.93
C ARG A 5 -63.78 -30.52 40.97
N SER A 6 -63.20 -30.00 42.03
CA SER A 6 -61.88 -30.22 42.60
C SER A 6 -61.67 -31.62 43.15
N VAL A 7 -60.43 -32.10 43.16
CA VAL A 7 -59.89 -32.95 44.24
C VAL A 7 -58.40 -32.69 44.40
N LEU A 8 -58.05 -32.39 45.64
CA LEU A 8 -56.70 -32.24 46.23
C LEU A 8 -56.03 -33.60 46.53
N LYS A 9 -54.71 -33.49 46.79
CA LYS A 9 -53.77 -34.35 47.55
C LYS A 9 -52.92 -35.27 46.65
N SER A 10 -51.58 -35.27 46.71
CA SER A 10 -50.76 -35.45 47.92
C SER A 10 -49.33 -34.99 47.67
N MET A 11 -48.69 -34.42 48.69
CA MET A 11 -47.27 -34.13 48.81
C MET A 11 -46.44 -35.43 48.78
N ALA A 12 -45.35 -35.40 47.98
CA ALA A 12 -44.18 -36.24 48.23
C ALA A 12 -42.93 -35.36 48.06
N LEU A 13 -42.30 -35.10 49.19
CA LEU A 13 -41.03 -34.32 49.33
C LEU A 13 -39.89 -35.29 48.94
N ALA A 14 -39.27 -35.06 47.80
CA ALA A 14 -37.99 -35.69 47.41
C ALA A 14 -36.93 -34.58 47.43
N ALA A 15 -36.11 -34.57 48.47
CA ALA A 15 -34.93 -33.71 48.56
C ALA A 15 -33.86 -34.31 47.60
N THR A 16 -33.67 -33.69 46.47
CA THR A 16 -32.56 -33.95 45.58
C THR A 16 -31.41 -33.03 45.93
N VAL A 17 -30.37 -33.60 46.54
CA VAL A 17 -29.07 -32.92 46.75
C VAL A 17 -28.45 -32.68 45.39
N ALA A 18 -28.53 -31.47 44.86
CA ALA A 18 -27.77 -31.06 43.69
C ALA A 18 -26.33 -30.81 44.11
N VAL A 19 -25.44 -31.74 43.83
CA VAL A 19 -23.99 -31.51 43.87
C VAL A 19 -23.69 -30.53 42.77
N ALA A 20 -23.47 -29.26 43.13
CA ALA A 20 -22.96 -28.23 42.25
C ALA A 20 -21.45 -28.58 41.98
N THR A 21 -21.16 -29.34 40.93
CA THR A 21 -19.83 -29.38 40.33
C THR A 21 -19.63 -28.01 39.70
N GLY A 22 -18.98 -27.11 40.42
CA GLY A 22 -18.51 -25.84 39.91
C GLY A 22 -17.44 -26.11 38.86
N GLY A 23 -17.88 -26.24 37.61
CA GLY A 23 -16.98 -26.08 36.46
C GLY A 23 -16.56 -24.63 36.41
N TYR A 24 -15.36 -24.34 36.88
CA TYR A 24 -14.70 -23.09 36.56
C TYR A 24 -14.41 -23.08 35.05
N GLY A 25 -15.41 -22.78 34.26
CA GLY A 25 -15.22 -22.34 32.90
C GLY A 25 -14.45 -21.01 32.99
N THR A 26 -13.18 -21.03 32.69
CA THR A 26 -12.45 -19.79 32.43
C THR A 26 -13.17 -19.11 31.28
N ALA A 27 -14.03 -18.13 31.60
CA ALA A 27 -14.54 -17.23 30.60
C ALA A 27 -13.30 -16.52 30.03
N PHE A 28 -12.84 -16.96 28.85
CA PHE A 28 -11.87 -16.19 28.09
C PHE A 28 -12.54 -14.85 27.84
N ALA A 29 -11.99 -13.79 28.42
CA ALA A 29 -12.42 -12.44 28.10
C ALA A 29 -12.28 -12.27 26.58
N ALA A 30 -13.36 -11.85 25.91
CA ALA A 30 -13.29 -11.53 24.49
C ALA A 30 -12.17 -10.50 24.25
N ASN A 31 -11.44 -10.66 23.18
CA ASN A 31 -10.41 -9.69 22.77
C ASN A 31 -11.04 -8.30 22.65
N LYS A 32 -10.27 -7.26 22.95
CA LYS A 32 -10.66 -5.89 22.62
C LYS A 32 -10.53 -5.65 21.13
N GLU A 33 -11.27 -4.71 20.60
CA GLU A 33 -11.17 -4.28 19.22
C GLU A 33 -10.09 -3.18 19.08
N LEU A 34 -9.17 -3.33 18.12
CA LEU A 34 -8.28 -2.27 17.66
C LEU A 34 -8.65 -1.91 16.22
N LYS A 35 -9.25 -0.74 16.05
CA LYS A 35 -9.59 -0.23 14.72
C LYS A 35 -8.39 0.41 14.05
N ILE A 36 -8.10 0.02 12.80
CA ILE A 36 -7.13 0.65 11.91
C ILE A 36 -7.87 1.14 10.67
N GLY A 37 -7.66 2.41 10.32
CA GLY A 37 -8.34 3.03 9.19
C GLY A 37 -7.63 2.78 7.86
N PHE A 38 -8.41 2.81 6.80
CA PHE A 38 -7.94 3.00 5.44
C PHE A 38 -8.74 4.13 4.77
N VAL A 39 -8.05 5.11 4.23
CA VAL A 39 -8.63 6.17 3.38
C VAL A 39 -7.83 6.17 2.08
N GLY A 40 -8.48 5.88 0.95
CA GLY A 40 -7.75 5.84 -0.33
C GLY A 40 -8.64 5.40 -1.48
N VAL A 41 -8.07 5.37 -2.68
CA VAL A 41 -8.79 5.15 -3.93
C VAL A 41 -9.08 3.67 -4.17
N THR A 42 -10.35 3.26 -4.12
CA THR A 42 -10.77 1.88 -4.44
C THR A 42 -11.73 1.81 -5.63
N SER A 43 -11.94 2.92 -6.32
CA SER A 43 -12.75 3.01 -7.55
C SER A 43 -12.06 3.89 -8.60
N GLY A 44 -12.47 3.76 -9.88
CA GLY A 44 -11.89 4.49 -11.00
C GLY A 44 -10.53 3.96 -11.48
N PRO A 45 -9.81 4.71 -12.36
CA PRO A 45 -8.60 4.25 -13.05
C PRO A 45 -7.43 3.85 -12.13
N ALA A 46 -7.37 4.40 -10.92
CA ALA A 46 -6.34 4.13 -9.93
C ALA A 46 -6.75 3.09 -8.85
N ALA A 47 -7.91 2.46 -9.02
CA ALA A 47 -8.51 1.57 -8.01
C ALA A 47 -7.59 0.43 -7.57
N ALA A 48 -6.77 -0.12 -8.46
CA ALA A 48 -5.87 -1.24 -8.16
C ALA A 48 -4.93 -0.91 -6.98
N TRP A 49 -4.45 0.32 -6.86
CA TRP A 49 -3.57 0.73 -5.76
C TRP A 49 -4.25 0.67 -4.39
N GLY A 50 -5.50 1.16 -4.29
CA GLY A 50 -6.24 1.12 -3.03
C GLY A 50 -6.83 -0.25 -2.72
N ILE A 51 -7.25 -1.00 -3.74
CA ILE A 51 -7.74 -2.37 -3.57
C ILE A 51 -6.63 -3.26 -3.00
N SER A 52 -5.40 -3.18 -3.53
CA SER A 52 -4.26 -3.93 -3.01
C SER A 52 -3.98 -3.59 -1.53
N ASN A 53 -4.12 -2.32 -1.13
CA ASN A 53 -4.02 -1.91 0.27
C ASN A 53 -5.09 -2.55 1.16
N VAL A 54 -6.36 -2.34 0.83
CA VAL A 54 -7.49 -2.84 1.63
C VAL A 54 -7.40 -4.34 1.79
N ARG A 55 -7.21 -5.07 0.69
CA ARG A 55 -7.11 -6.52 0.70
C ARG A 55 -5.90 -7.01 1.52
N SER A 56 -4.75 -6.35 1.42
CA SER A 56 -3.57 -6.69 2.22
C SER A 56 -3.81 -6.50 3.71
N MET A 57 -4.40 -5.38 4.10
CA MET A 57 -4.76 -5.11 5.49
C MET A 57 -5.78 -6.13 6.01
N GLN A 58 -6.82 -6.44 5.24
CA GLN A 58 -7.85 -7.40 5.62
C GLN A 58 -7.30 -8.83 5.74
N ALA A 59 -6.47 -9.28 4.78
CA ALA A 59 -5.84 -10.60 4.85
C ALA A 59 -4.92 -10.74 6.07
N ARG A 60 -4.11 -9.70 6.37
CA ARG A 60 -3.22 -9.72 7.52
C ARG A 60 -3.99 -9.63 8.83
N ALA A 61 -5.01 -8.78 8.93
CA ALA A 61 -5.86 -8.66 10.11
C ALA A 61 -6.59 -9.99 10.40
N ALA A 62 -7.18 -10.62 9.39
CA ALA A 62 -7.83 -11.93 9.53
C ALA A 62 -6.84 -12.99 10.04
N TRP A 63 -5.63 -13.05 9.48
CA TRP A 63 -4.60 -13.98 9.93
C TRP A 63 -4.23 -13.77 11.40
N LEU A 64 -4.03 -12.51 11.81
CA LEU A 64 -3.70 -12.18 13.21
C LEU A 64 -4.84 -12.55 14.16
N ASN A 65 -6.08 -12.26 13.77
CA ASN A 65 -7.27 -12.57 14.58
C ASN A 65 -7.49 -14.08 14.72
N GLU A 66 -7.31 -14.85 13.63
CA GLU A 66 -7.34 -16.32 13.65
C GLU A 66 -6.26 -16.94 14.56
N ALA A 67 -5.10 -16.26 14.67
CA ALA A 67 -4.02 -16.67 15.57
C ALA A 67 -4.27 -16.29 17.05
N GLY A 68 -5.45 -15.74 17.37
CA GLY A 68 -5.87 -15.35 18.71
C GLY A 68 -5.73 -13.86 19.04
N GLY A 69 -5.47 -13.03 18.03
CA GLY A 69 -5.33 -11.57 18.16
C GLY A 69 -3.90 -11.10 18.43
N VAL A 70 -3.76 -9.79 18.63
CA VAL A 70 -2.47 -9.11 18.85
C VAL A 70 -2.36 -8.67 20.31
N LYS A 71 -1.31 -9.08 21.00
CA LYS A 71 -1.07 -8.67 22.38
C LYS A 71 -0.26 -7.37 22.44
N ILE A 72 -0.85 -6.32 23.01
CA ILE A 72 -0.24 -5.00 23.22
C ILE A 72 -0.44 -4.61 24.68
N GLY A 73 0.65 -4.31 25.41
CA GLY A 73 0.56 -3.89 26.83
C GLY A 73 -0.16 -4.86 27.74
N GLY A 74 -0.13 -6.17 27.45
CA GLY A 74 -0.82 -7.20 28.24
C GLY A 74 -2.29 -7.43 27.86
N ILE A 75 -2.88 -6.61 26.99
CA ILE A 75 -4.25 -6.76 26.47
C ILE A 75 -4.17 -7.37 25.07
N THR A 76 -5.10 -8.29 24.76
CA THR A 76 -5.23 -8.88 23.43
C THR A 76 -6.29 -8.14 22.62
N TYR A 77 -5.97 -7.82 21.37
CA TYR A 77 -6.82 -7.08 20.45
C TYR A 77 -7.09 -7.89 19.18
N ASP A 78 -8.33 -7.88 18.72
CA ASP A 78 -8.70 -8.23 17.37
C ASP A 78 -8.60 -6.98 16.49
N ILE A 79 -7.98 -7.12 15.33
CA ILE A 79 -7.78 -6.00 14.39
C ILE A 79 -9.01 -5.88 13.50
N ASN A 80 -9.60 -4.68 13.48
CA ASN A 80 -10.70 -4.33 12.59
C ASN A 80 -10.28 -3.23 11.61
N ILE A 81 -10.43 -3.50 10.30
CA ILE A 81 -10.08 -2.55 9.24
C ILE A 81 -11.32 -1.75 8.84
N VAL A 82 -11.29 -0.45 9.10
CA VAL A 82 -12.34 0.50 8.71
C VAL A 82 -11.95 1.20 7.42
N THR A 83 -12.74 1.07 6.36
CA THR A 83 -12.38 1.54 5.02
C THR A 83 -13.22 2.73 4.56
N PHE A 84 -12.60 3.60 3.76
CA PHE A 84 -13.26 4.71 3.08
C PHE A 84 -12.65 4.91 1.68
N ASP A 85 -13.50 4.85 0.65
CA ASP A 85 -13.11 5.14 -0.73
C ASP A 85 -13.12 6.66 -0.99
N ASP A 86 -11.96 7.25 -1.18
CA ASP A 86 -11.83 8.68 -1.48
C ASP A 86 -12.03 9.02 -2.97
N GLN A 87 -12.11 8.01 -3.85
CA GLN A 87 -12.29 8.16 -5.29
C GLN A 87 -11.23 9.09 -5.96
N LYS A 88 -10.05 9.21 -5.34
CA LYS A 88 -9.00 10.15 -5.75
C LYS A 88 -9.42 11.63 -5.63
N ASP A 89 -10.45 11.94 -4.85
CA ASP A 89 -10.92 13.29 -4.58
C ASP A 89 -10.40 13.79 -3.22
N PRO A 90 -9.61 14.88 -3.18
CA PRO A 90 -9.09 15.42 -1.93
C PRO A 90 -10.17 15.79 -0.89
N LYS A 91 -11.34 16.25 -1.33
CA LYS A 91 -12.45 16.57 -0.41
C LYS A 91 -13.03 15.31 0.23
N ARG A 92 -13.13 14.24 -0.55
CA ARG A 92 -13.56 12.94 -0.02
C ARG A 92 -12.50 12.34 0.91
N ALA A 93 -11.21 12.49 0.58
CA ALA A 93 -10.12 12.08 1.47
C ALA A 93 -10.23 12.79 2.83
N ILE A 94 -10.49 14.12 2.85
CA ILE A 94 -10.76 14.88 4.09
C ILE A 94 -11.94 14.28 4.84
N ALA A 95 -13.09 14.05 4.19
CA ALA A 95 -14.27 13.47 4.81
C ALA A 95 -13.99 12.06 5.38
N GLY A 96 -13.18 11.24 4.68
CA GLY A 96 -12.72 9.95 5.16
C GLY A 96 -11.88 10.07 6.43
N MET A 97 -10.92 11.01 6.46
CA MET A 97 -10.08 11.23 7.63
C MET A 97 -10.87 11.78 8.83
N GLU A 98 -11.84 12.66 8.58
CA GLU A 98 -12.77 13.15 9.61
C GLU A 98 -13.61 12.01 10.20
N LYS A 99 -14.09 11.09 9.36
CA LYS A 99 -14.78 9.87 9.80
C LYS A 99 -13.88 9.04 10.71
N MET A 100 -12.61 8.81 10.34
CA MET A 100 -11.66 8.07 11.16
C MET A 100 -11.48 8.76 12.53
N ALA A 101 -11.33 10.09 12.54
CA ALA A 101 -11.24 10.87 13.77
C ALA A 101 -12.50 10.72 14.67
N GLN A 102 -13.69 10.77 14.09
CA GLN A 102 -14.96 10.61 14.82
C GLN A 102 -15.11 9.21 15.42
N GLU A 103 -14.54 8.19 14.79
CA GLU A 103 -14.55 6.82 15.29
C GLU A 103 -13.38 6.52 16.27
N GLY A 104 -12.58 7.53 16.64
CA GLY A 104 -11.44 7.38 17.55
C GLY A 104 -10.29 6.56 16.97
N ILE A 105 -10.14 6.53 15.64
CA ILE A 105 -9.07 5.79 14.96
C ILE A 105 -7.84 6.68 14.86
N HIS A 106 -6.73 6.25 15.48
CA HIS A 106 -5.47 7.00 15.53
C HIS A 106 -4.47 6.58 14.44
N TYR A 107 -4.70 5.46 13.75
CA TYR A 107 -3.79 4.91 12.75
C TYR A 107 -4.54 4.64 11.46
N VAL A 108 -4.09 5.29 10.38
CA VAL A 108 -4.75 5.24 9.06
C VAL A 108 -3.70 4.91 7.98
N VAL A 109 -4.03 4.00 7.08
CA VAL A 109 -3.23 3.72 5.88
C VAL A 109 -3.83 4.49 4.70
N GLY A 110 -2.98 5.06 3.86
CA GLY A 110 -3.39 5.97 2.78
C GLY A 110 -3.37 7.46 3.20
N PRO A 111 -3.82 8.40 2.32
CA PRO A 111 -4.27 8.19 0.93
C PRO A 111 -3.19 7.68 -0.04
N ASN A 112 -3.65 7.30 -1.25
CA ASN A 112 -2.78 6.72 -2.28
C ASN A 112 -2.19 7.74 -3.26
N VAL A 113 -2.57 9.01 -3.18
CA VAL A 113 -2.16 10.07 -4.11
C VAL A 113 -1.81 11.36 -3.38
N ASP A 114 -0.99 12.19 -4.03
CA ASP A 114 -0.35 13.37 -3.45
C ASP A 114 -1.36 14.39 -2.91
N ASP A 115 -2.35 14.76 -3.73
CA ASP A 115 -3.35 15.78 -3.36
C ASP A 115 -4.22 15.33 -2.18
N GLY A 116 -4.63 14.06 -2.17
CA GLY A 116 -5.35 13.47 -1.04
C GLY A 116 -4.53 13.45 0.24
N ALA A 117 -3.27 13.02 0.15
CA ALA A 117 -2.36 12.97 1.29
C ALA A 117 -2.05 14.36 1.87
N ALA A 118 -1.92 15.37 1.02
CA ALA A 118 -1.74 16.75 1.44
C ALA A 118 -3.00 17.32 2.09
N ALA A 119 -4.16 17.04 1.50
CA ALA A 119 -5.45 17.56 1.97
C ALA A 119 -5.85 17.04 3.35
N VAL A 120 -5.56 15.78 3.67
CA VAL A 120 -5.92 15.18 4.98
C VAL A 120 -5.03 15.63 6.13
N ARG A 121 -3.84 16.18 5.83
CA ARG A 121 -2.85 16.54 6.83
C ARG A 121 -3.37 17.40 7.98
N PRO A 122 -4.11 18.53 7.75
CA PRO A 122 -4.62 19.35 8.85
C PRO A 122 -5.57 18.59 9.78
N VAL A 123 -6.39 17.70 9.23
CA VAL A 123 -7.31 16.86 10.03
C VAL A 123 -6.51 15.84 10.84
N ALA A 124 -5.56 15.16 10.22
CA ALA A 124 -4.72 14.17 10.88
C ALA A 124 -3.90 14.78 12.04
N GLU A 125 -3.30 15.95 11.84
CA GLU A 125 -2.54 16.67 12.87
C GLU A 125 -3.45 17.12 14.01
N LYS A 126 -4.61 17.72 13.72
CA LYS A 126 -5.57 18.20 14.71
C LYS A 126 -6.17 17.06 15.55
N SER A 127 -6.42 15.92 14.92
CA SER A 127 -7.10 14.78 15.54
C SER A 127 -6.15 13.74 16.14
N GLY A 128 -4.83 13.97 16.09
CA GLY A 128 -3.86 13.00 16.59
C GLY A 128 -3.94 11.67 15.83
N ILE A 129 -3.90 11.74 14.49
CA ILE A 129 -3.87 10.56 13.62
C ILE A 129 -2.51 10.46 12.96
N ILE A 130 -1.83 9.32 13.09
CA ILE A 130 -0.69 8.93 12.26
C ILE A 130 -1.26 8.29 11.00
N TYR A 131 -0.83 8.75 9.83
CA TYR A 131 -1.27 8.17 8.57
C TYR A 131 -0.08 7.75 7.69
N PHE A 132 -0.29 6.67 6.94
CA PHE A 132 0.72 6.04 6.09
C PHE A 132 0.32 6.22 4.62
N PRO A 133 0.56 7.41 4.04
CA PRO A 133 0.21 7.66 2.65
C PRO A 133 1.20 6.99 1.70
N TYR A 134 0.75 6.79 0.48
CA TYR A 134 1.54 6.36 -0.68
C TYR A 134 1.69 7.52 -1.64
N ALA A 135 2.23 8.62 -1.14
CA ALA A 135 2.33 9.92 -1.79
C ALA A 135 3.77 10.46 -1.68
N PHE A 136 4.22 11.23 -2.64
CA PHE A 136 5.64 11.53 -2.78
C PHE A 136 6.11 12.95 -2.41
N PRO A 137 5.25 13.96 -2.15
CA PRO A 137 5.71 15.28 -1.75
C PRO A 137 6.52 15.20 -0.44
N LYS A 138 7.81 15.49 -0.51
CA LYS A 138 8.73 15.44 0.65
C LYS A 138 8.25 16.29 1.81
N ALA A 139 7.57 17.41 1.53
CA ALA A 139 7.03 18.31 2.53
C ALA A 139 6.02 17.64 3.50
N LEU A 140 5.37 16.54 3.09
CA LEU A 140 4.49 15.77 3.97
C LEU A 140 5.24 15.14 5.15
N TYR A 141 6.50 14.79 4.95
CA TYR A 141 7.32 13.99 5.86
C TYR A 141 8.39 14.81 6.57
N GLN A 142 8.60 16.08 6.17
CA GLN A 142 9.59 16.99 6.75
C GLN A 142 9.05 17.72 7.97
N LYS A 143 9.96 18.19 8.84
CA LYS A 143 9.61 19.10 9.95
C LYS A 143 9.02 20.42 9.43
N PRO A 144 8.12 21.08 10.17
CA PRO A 144 7.61 20.75 11.52
C PRO A 144 6.52 19.68 11.51
N ALA A 145 6.03 19.31 10.36
CA ALA A 145 4.97 18.35 10.29
C ALA A 145 5.41 16.94 10.62
N SER A 146 4.44 16.09 10.98
CA SER A 146 4.72 14.81 10.76
C SER A 146 3.99 13.72 11.43
N ASN A 147 2.67 13.80 11.23
CA ASN A 147 1.85 12.63 11.42
C ASN A 147 1.84 11.71 10.18
N ALA A 148 2.49 12.14 9.07
CA ALA A 148 2.65 11.31 7.88
C ALA A 148 3.90 10.43 7.96
N VAL A 149 3.77 9.18 7.53
CA VAL A 149 4.84 8.19 7.38
C VAL A 149 4.73 7.58 5.99
N LEU A 150 5.71 7.77 5.12
CA LEU A 150 5.68 7.20 3.77
C LEU A 150 5.63 5.67 3.82
N GLY A 151 4.57 5.10 3.24
CA GLY A 151 4.26 3.66 3.34
C GLY A 151 5.02 2.76 2.36
N MET A 152 5.93 3.32 1.55
CA MET A 152 6.62 2.60 0.48
C MET A 152 7.92 3.29 0.05
N VAL A 153 8.59 2.73 -0.97
CA VAL A 153 9.65 3.40 -1.73
C VAL A 153 9.04 4.53 -2.58
N ALA A 154 9.67 5.71 -2.55
CA ALA A 154 9.22 6.85 -3.34
C ALA A 154 9.72 6.80 -4.79
N ASN A 155 9.01 7.50 -5.69
CA ASN A 155 9.40 7.63 -7.10
C ASN A 155 10.79 8.27 -7.28
N TYR A 156 11.17 9.22 -6.42
CA TYR A 156 12.51 9.83 -6.43
C TYR A 156 13.62 8.90 -5.88
N GLN A 157 13.26 7.70 -5.42
CA GLN A 157 14.16 6.60 -5.09
C GLN A 157 14.14 5.54 -6.20
N SER A 158 12.96 5.12 -6.66
CA SER A 158 12.80 4.09 -7.70
C SER A 158 13.23 4.57 -9.08
N GLY A 159 12.84 5.77 -9.50
CA GLY A 159 13.17 6.31 -10.82
C GLY A 159 14.67 6.34 -11.09
N PRO A 160 15.50 7.02 -10.26
CA PRO A 160 16.96 7.02 -10.42
C PRO A 160 17.58 5.63 -10.46
N ALA A 161 17.08 4.67 -9.64
CA ALA A 161 17.57 3.29 -9.63
C ALA A 161 17.25 2.57 -10.95
N ILE A 162 16.02 2.71 -11.45
CA ILE A 162 15.60 2.14 -12.75
C ILE A 162 16.44 2.73 -13.89
N TYR A 163 16.56 4.07 -13.97
CA TYR A 163 17.29 4.72 -15.07
C TYR A 163 18.79 4.38 -15.04
N LYS A 164 19.40 4.31 -13.86
CA LYS A 164 20.78 3.88 -13.69
C LYS A 164 20.98 2.46 -14.20
N TYR A 165 20.13 1.53 -13.78
CA TYR A 165 20.18 0.14 -14.24
C TYR A 165 20.03 0.04 -15.76
N LEU A 166 19.06 0.72 -16.35
CA LEU A 166 18.81 0.70 -17.79
C LEU A 166 19.95 1.32 -18.58
N LYS A 167 20.54 2.40 -18.10
CA LYS A 167 21.75 2.99 -18.68
C LYS A 167 22.92 2.00 -18.67
N GLU A 168 23.21 1.42 -17.51
CA GLU A 168 24.42 0.58 -17.32
C GLU A 168 24.26 -0.83 -17.91
N LYS A 169 23.07 -1.41 -17.87
CA LYS A 169 22.84 -2.82 -18.26
C LYS A 169 22.17 -2.99 -19.61
N LYS A 170 21.40 -2.00 -20.06
CA LYS A 170 20.68 -2.05 -21.34
C LYS A 170 21.18 -1.03 -22.36
N GLY A 171 22.13 -0.16 -21.98
CA GLY A 171 22.77 0.81 -22.87
C GLY A 171 21.87 2.00 -23.25
N VAL A 172 20.82 2.29 -22.47
CA VAL A 172 19.93 3.44 -22.67
C VAL A 172 20.72 4.73 -22.66
N LYS A 173 20.49 5.60 -23.65
CA LYS A 173 21.13 6.92 -23.81
C LYS A 173 20.10 8.04 -23.88
N THR A 174 18.97 7.79 -24.54
CA THR A 174 17.89 8.76 -24.78
C THR A 174 16.62 8.35 -24.07
N VAL A 175 15.91 9.32 -23.50
CA VAL A 175 14.69 9.08 -22.74
C VAL A 175 13.61 10.10 -23.07
N ALA A 176 12.37 9.64 -23.18
CA ALA A 176 11.19 10.48 -23.27
C ALA A 176 10.27 10.21 -22.09
N PHE A 177 9.56 11.26 -21.64
CA PHE A 177 8.60 11.19 -20.55
C PHE A 177 7.23 11.61 -21.02
N ILE A 178 6.20 10.90 -20.56
CA ILE A 178 4.80 11.32 -20.67
C ILE A 178 4.13 11.23 -19.30
N ALA A 179 3.13 12.07 -19.06
CA ALA A 179 2.39 12.10 -17.80
C ALA A 179 0.92 12.45 -18.03
N ALA A 180 0.04 11.99 -17.16
CA ALA A 180 -1.30 12.57 -17.09
C ALA A 180 -1.22 14.04 -16.69
N ASN A 181 -2.16 14.86 -17.16
CA ASN A 181 -2.23 16.29 -16.84
C ASN A 181 -2.85 16.50 -15.45
N GLU A 182 -2.19 15.95 -14.43
CA GLU A 182 -2.54 16.05 -13.01
C GLU A 182 -1.29 16.35 -12.20
N SER A 183 -1.46 16.91 -11.00
CA SER A 183 -0.35 17.37 -10.15
C SER A 183 0.65 16.27 -9.83
N ASP A 184 0.19 15.09 -9.46
CA ASP A 184 1.04 13.96 -9.06
C ASP A 184 1.86 13.41 -10.25
N PRO A 185 1.29 12.97 -11.39
CA PRO A 185 2.06 12.51 -12.54
C PRO A 185 3.02 13.56 -13.09
N LEU A 186 2.64 14.84 -13.10
CA LEU A 186 3.50 15.93 -13.54
C LEU A 186 4.70 16.12 -12.60
N SER A 187 4.49 16.07 -11.30
CA SER A 187 5.56 16.13 -10.30
C SER A 187 6.53 14.94 -10.43
N GLN A 188 6.00 13.74 -10.65
CA GLN A 188 6.81 12.55 -10.88
C GLN A 188 7.64 12.65 -12.16
N ARG A 189 7.05 13.14 -13.26
CA ARG A 189 7.76 13.42 -14.51
C ARG A 189 8.92 14.40 -14.29
N ASP A 190 8.66 15.52 -13.63
CA ASP A 190 9.68 16.56 -13.41
C ASP A 190 10.84 16.01 -12.57
N GLY A 191 10.53 15.21 -11.55
CA GLY A 191 11.54 14.47 -10.77
C GLY A 191 12.32 13.46 -11.59
N GLY A 192 11.63 12.70 -12.45
CA GLY A 192 12.22 11.73 -13.37
C GLY A 192 13.14 12.38 -14.40
N VAL A 193 12.72 13.50 -14.99
CA VAL A 193 13.54 14.30 -15.93
C VAL A 193 14.81 14.81 -15.24
N ALA A 194 14.71 15.33 -14.02
CA ALA A 194 15.87 15.77 -13.26
C ALA A 194 16.85 14.63 -12.97
N ALA A 195 16.33 13.46 -12.59
CA ALA A 195 17.11 12.27 -12.32
C ALA A 195 17.82 11.73 -13.59
N ALA A 196 17.10 11.69 -14.70
CA ALA A 196 17.67 11.28 -15.99
C ALA A 196 18.83 12.19 -16.42
N LYS A 197 18.64 13.51 -16.33
CA LYS A 197 19.69 14.51 -16.62
C LYS A 197 20.90 14.36 -15.69
N ALA A 198 20.66 14.15 -14.39
CA ALA A 198 21.74 13.91 -13.42
C ALA A 198 22.56 12.65 -13.72
N LEU A 199 21.94 11.63 -14.29
CA LEU A 199 22.60 10.43 -14.77
C LEU A 199 23.27 10.60 -16.14
N GLY A 200 23.16 11.78 -16.80
CA GLY A 200 23.70 12.04 -18.13
C GLY A 200 22.95 11.32 -19.24
N LEU A 201 21.65 11.08 -19.07
CA LEU A 201 20.76 10.65 -20.15
C LEU A 201 20.27 11.89 -20.92
N GLU A 202 20.14 11.76 -22.24
CA GLU A 202 19.54 12.79 -23.07
C GLU A 202 18.02 12.71 -23.01
N VAL A 203 17.36 13.78 -22.56
CA VAL A 203 15.90 13.88 -22.53
C VAL A 203 15.43 14.46 -23.85
N VAL A 204 14.87 13.62 -24.72
CA VAL A 204 14.42 14.01 -26.06
C VAL A 204 12.98 14.51 -26.12
N SER A 205 12.17 14.19 -25.10
CA SER A 205 10.80 14.70 -24.95
C SER A 205 10.36 14.62 -23.47
N ASP A 206 9.78 15.70 -22.92
CA ASP A 206 9.32 15.77 -21.53
C ASP A 206 8.03 16.59 -21.34
N ASN A 207 7.40 17.04 -22.44
CA ASN A 207 6.25 17.95 -22.39
C ASN A 207 4.93 17.34 -22.89
N VAL A 208 4.93 16.06 -23.23
CA VAL A 208 3.73 15.37 -23.68
C VAL A 208 2.87 14.96 -22.48
N THR A 209 1.61 15.42 -22.52
CA THR A 209 0.63 15.11 -21.46
C THR A 209 -0.67 14.56 -22.07
N TYR A 210 -1.46 13.88 -21.24
CA TYR A 210 -2.78 13.34 -21.60
C TYR A 210 -3.79 13.55 -20.47
N GLN A 211 -5.08 13.48 -20.77
CA GLN A 211 -6.14 13.46 -19.75
C GLN A 211 -6.34 12.03 -19.24
N VAL A 212 -6.67 11.87 -17.95
CA VAL A 212 -6.83 10.54 -17.32
C VAL A 212 -7.93 9.70 -18.00
N ASP A 213 -8.95 10.35 -18.53
CA ASP A 213 -10.06 9.74 -19.27
C ASP A 213 -9.79 9.55 -20.76
N THR A 214 -8.55 9.79 -21.22
CA THR A 214 -8.14 9.53 -22.61
C THR A 214 -8.33 8.05 -22.95
N THR A 215 -9.03 7.78 -24.04
CA THR A 215 -9.28 6.42 -24.55
C THR A 215 -8.50 6.11 -25.82
N ASP A 216 -8.09 7.11 -26.60
CA ASP A 216 -7.20 6.98 -27.77
C ASP A 216 -5.87 7.68 -27.48
N PHE A 217 -4.84 6.87 -27.25
CA PHE A 217 -3.49 7.36 -27.00
C PHE A 217 -2.64 7.54 -28.24
N THR A 218 -3.13 7.16 -29.43
CA THR A 218 -2.39 7.28 -30.70
C THR A 218 -1.92 8.72 -30.96
N PRO A 219 -2.74 9.77 -30.84
CA PRO A 219 -2.27 11.14 -31.03
C PRO A 219 -1.24 11.58 -29.99
N VAL A 220 -1.40 11.11 -28.74
CA VAL A 220 -0.51 11.45 -27.62
C VAL A 220 0.88 10.86 -27.82
N ILE A 221 0.94 9.59 -28.25
CA ILE A 221 2.21 8.86 -28.30
C ILE A 221 2.96 9.03 -29.63
N THR A 222 2.28 9.41 -30.70
CA THR A 222 2.89 9.60 -32.04
C THR A 222 4.13 10.51 -32.01
N PRO A 223 4.11 11.71 -31.40
CA PRO A 223 5.31 12.57 -31.37
C PRO A 223 6.46 11.93 -30.58
N VAL A 224 6.16 11.17 -29.54
CA VAL A 224 7.17 10.47 -28.73
C VAL A 224 7.83 9.32 -29.53
N VAL A 225 7.02 8.51 -30.23
CA VAL A 225 7.51 7.42 -31.08
C VAL A 225 8.38 7.99 -32.23
N LYS A 226 8.00 9.13 -32.81
CA LYS A 226 8.83 9.82 -33.84
C LYS A 226 10.17 10.31 -33.31
N ALA A 227 10.26 10.71 -32.03
CA ALA A 227 11.54 11.08 -31.42
C ALA A 227 12.44 9.86 -31.18
N ASN A 228 11.89 8.65 -31.27
CA ASN A 228 12.56 7.36 -31.17
C ASN A 228 13.53 7.25 -29.96
N PRO A 229 13.06 7.47 -28.73
CA PRO A 229 13.90 7.31 -27.55
C PRO A 229 14.26 5.85 -27.29
N ASP A 230 15.40 5.59 -26.63
CA ASP A 230 15.73 4.25 -26.13
C ASP A 230 14.78 3.80 -25.02
N LEU A 231 14.27 4.79 -24.23
CA LEU A 231 13.37 4.57 -23.10
C LEU A 231 12.21 5.57 -23.14
N LEU A 232 10.97 5.04 -23.04
CA LEU A 232 9.77 5.80 -22.77
C LEU A 232 9.36 5.59 -21.30
N VAL A 233 9.26 6.68 -20.53
CA VAL A 233 8.82 6.66 -19.14
C VAL A 233 7.36 7.14 -19.04
N LEU A 234 6.52 6.31 -18.43
CA LEU A 234 5.12 6.60 -18.15
C LEU A 234 5.02 7.09 -16.69
N SER A 235 5.30 8.38 -16.48
CA SER A 235 5.40 8.95 -15.12
C SER A 235 4.05 8.97 -14.42
N GLY A 236 3.99 8.35 -13.24
CA GLY A 236 2.80 8.29 -12.41
C GLY A 236 1.58 7.67 -13.09
N VAL A 237 1.80 6.80 -14.07
CA VAL A 237 0.71 6.23 -14.87
C VAL A 237 -0.24 5.39 -14.02
N ALA A 238 -1.53 5.67 -14.13
CA ALA A 238 -2.57 4.84 -13.49
C ALA A 238 -2.61 3.43 -14.14
N PRO A 239 -2.86 2.37 -13.36
CA PRO A 239 -2.85 0.99 -13.86
C PRO A 239 -3.77 0.77 -15.07
N ALA A 240 -4.92 1.43 -15.14
CA ALA A 240 -5.84 1.33 -16.27
C ALA A 240 -5.34 1.99 -17.56
N ASN A 241 -4.48 3.02 -17.48
CA ASN A 241 -3.95 3.72 -18.65
C ASN A 241 -2.69 3.06 -19.21
N ALA A 242 -1.86 2.45 -18.37
CA ALA A 242 -0.59 1.86 -18.78
C ALA A 242 -0.71 0.89 -19.98
N PRO A 243 -1.61 -0.12 -19.97
CA PRO A 243 -1.73 -1.04 -21.10
C PRO A 243 -2.21 -0.36 -22.40
N GLN A 244 -3.04 0.67 -22.31
CA GLN A 244 -3.52 1.40 -23.49
C GLN A 244 -2.38 2.19 -24.14
N ILE A 245 -1.55 2.85 -23.33
CA ILE A 245 -0.37 3.59 -23.80
C ILE A 245 0.65 2.64 -24.42
N ILE A 246 0.95 1.52 -23.75
CA ILE A 246 1.88 0.49 -24.22
C ILE A 246 1.42 -0.05 -25.58
N ARG A 247 0.13 -0.42 -25.70
CA ARG A 247 -0.46 -0.89 -26.94
C ARG A 247 -0.28 0.13 -28.06
N SER A 248 -0.70 1.38 -27.84
CA SER A 248 -0.58 2.45 -28.84
C SER A 248 0.87 2.66 -29.28
N ALA A 249 1.84 2.63 -28.35
CA ALA A 249 3.24 2.78 -28.67
C ALA A 249 3.75 1.61 -29.55
N ARG A 250 3.41 0.37 -29.19
CA ARG A 250 3.83 -0.83 -29.94
C ARG A 250 3.18 -0.91 -31.32
N GLU A 251 1.90 -0.59 -31.43
CA GLU A 251 1.17 -0.55 -32.72
C GLU A 251 1.73 0.52 -33.68
N LEU A 252 2.28 1.62 -33.15
CA LEU A 252 3.01 2.64 -33.91
C LEU A 252 4.47 2.25 -34.23
N GLY A 253 4.90 1.04 -33.86
CA GLY A 253 6.22 0.50 -34.15
C GLY A 253 7.31 0.91 -33.16
N PHE A 254 6.98 1.43 -31.97
CA PHE A 254 7.98 1.73 -30.94
C PHE A 254 8.66 0.47 -30.43
N GLY A 255 9.97 0.35 -30.72
CA GLY A 255 10.79 -0.79 -30.31
C GLY A 255 11.61 -0.57 -29.04
N GLY A 256 11.64 0.65 -28.47
CA GLY A 256 12.38 0.98 -27.26
C GLY A 256 11.80 0.37 -25.99
N LEU A 257 12.51 0.55 -24.87
CA LEU A 257 12.04 0.13 -23.55
C LEU A 257 10.93 1.05 -23.07
N ILE A 258 10.01 0.49 -22.27
CA ILE A 258 8.94 1.26 -21.62
C ILE A 258 9.03 0.99 -20.11
N SER A 259 9.01 2.04 -19.29
CA SER A 259 9.03 1.91 -17.82
C SER A 259 8.10 2.87 -17.12
N THR A 260 7.87 2.61 -15.85
CA THR A 260 7.28 3.54 -14.89
C THR A 260 7.98 3.43 -13.54
N GLU A 261 7.91 4.48 -12.73
CA GLU A 261 8.46 4.51 -11.37
C GLU A 261 7.45 4.00 -10.32
N THR A 262 6.26 3.59 -10.73
CA THR A 262 5.17 3.15 -9.86
C THR A 262 4.85 1.67 -10.07
N ALA A 263 4.17 1.09 -9.10
CA ALA A 263 3.69 -0.29 -9.20
C ALA A 263 2.52 -0.41 -10.18
N GLN A 264 2.48 -1.55 -10.87
CA GLN A 264 1.46 -1.88 -11.85
C GLN A 264 0.85 -3.25 -11.55
N ASP A 265 -0.30 -3.53 -12.15
CA ASP A 265 -1.02 -4.79 -11.99
C ASP A 265 -0.81 -5.68 -13.23
N ALA A 266 -0.28 -6.90 -13.01
CA ALA A 266 -0.01 -7.84 -14.10
C ALA A 266 -1.28 -8.32 -14.80
N THR A 267 -2.40 -8.46 -14.08
CA THR A 267 -3.69 -8.87 -14.65
C THR A 267 -4.22 -7.79 -15.58
N VAL A 268 -4.18 -6.53 -15.15
CA VAL A 268 -4.60 -5.37 -15.95
C VAL A 268 -3.74 -5.22 -17.20
N LEU A 269 -2.41 -5.42 -17.09
CA LEU A 269 -1.50 -5.41 -18.24
C LEU A 269 -1.83 -6.54 -19.23
N LYS A 270 -2.06 -7.76 -18.71
CA LYS A 270 -2.41 -8.92 -19.53
C LYS A 270 -3.70 -8.70 -20.31
N GLU A 271 -4.75 -8.24 -19.65
CA GLU A 271 -6.05 -8.00 -20.27
C GLU A 271 -6.02 -6.85 -21.26
N GLY A 272 -5.29 -5.77 -20.94
CA GLY A 272 -5.27 -4.54 -21.72
C GLY A 272 -4.24 -4.50 -22.86
N ALA A 273 -3.08 -5.13 -22.74
CA ALA A 273 -2.00 -5.08 -23.75
C ALA A 273 -1.47 -6.46 -24.16
N GLY A 274 -1.75 -7.51 -23.38
CA GLY A 274 -1.28 -8.87 -23.69
C GLY A 274 0.23 -8.95 -23.87
N GLU A 275 0.67 -9.59 -24.98
CA GLU A 275 2.09 -9.74 -25.32
C GLU A 275 2.80 -8.42 -25.66
N LEU A 276 2.06 -7.37 -26.04
CA LEU A 276 2.63 -6.05 -26.31
C LEU A 276 3.23 -5.40 -25.05
N ALA A 277 2.80 -5.85 -23.85
CA ALA A 277 3.38 -5.42 -22.59
C ALA A 277 4.71 -6.12 -22.23
N ASN A 278 5.12 -7.17 -22.95
CA ASN A 278 6.39 -7.85 -22.68
C ASN A 278 7.56 -6.87 -22.73
N GLY A 279 8.40 -6.91 -21.68
CA GLY A 279 9.50 -5.97 -21.50
C GLY A 279 9.14 -4.66 -20.80
N PHE A 280 7.88 -4.47 -20.38
CA PHE A 280 7.49 -3.32 -19.57
C PHE A 280 8.07 -3.42 -18.16
N ILE A 281 8.66 -2.33 -17.67
CA ILE A 281 9.40 -2.27 -16.41
C ILE A 281 8.66 -1.41 -15.41
N SER A 282 8.45 -1.94 -14.22
CA SER A 282 7.75 -1.23 -13.13
C SER A 282 8.32 -1.59 -11.76
N VAL A 283 7.93 -0.82 -10.74
CA VAL A 283 8.19 -1.20 -9.35
C VAL A 283 7.32 -2.42 -9.01
N GLY A 284 7.91 -3.42 -8.41
CA GLY A 284 7.24 -4.61 -7.93
C GLY A 284 6.90 -4.55 -6.44
N GLY A 285 6.29 -5.59 -5.94
CA GLY A 285 6.09 -5.78 -4.51
C GLY A 285 7.42 -5.97 -3.78
N ALA A 286 7.47 -5.57 -2.53
CA ALA A 286 8.68 -5.55 -1.70
C ALA A 286 9.20 -6.95 -1.30
N SER A 287 8.88 -7.98 -2.07
CA SER A 287 9.33 -9.35 -1.81
C SER A 287 9.27 -10.19 -3.09
N THR A 288 10.38 -10.82 -3.42
CA THR A 288 10.49 -11.79 -4.51
C THR A 288 10.66 -13.19 -3.93
N PRO A 289 10.52 -14.29 -4.72
CA PRO A 289 10.73 -15.65 -4.23
C PRO A 289 12.10 -15.86 -3.55
N GLU A 290 13.12 -15.13 -4.00
CA GLU A 290 14.49 -15.25 -3.49
C GLU A 290 14.63 -14.71 -2.08
N ILE A 291 13.94 -13.63 -1.73
CA ILE A 291 14.06 -12.93 -0.45
C ILE A 291 12.86 -13.11 0.49
N ARG A 292 11.72 -13.61 0.00
CA ARG A 292 10.52 -13.78 0.84
C ARG A 292 10.66 -14.89 1.87
N SER A 293 10.15 -14.63 3.06
CA SER A 293 10.05 -15.62 4.13
C SER A 293 8.85 -16.56 3.94
N LYS A 294 8.79 -17.62 4.76
CA LYS A 294 7.60 -18.48 4.84
C LYS A 294 6.34 -17.70 5.26
N ALA A 295 6.48 -16.69 6.11
CA ALA A 295 5.35 -15.86 6.52
C ALA A 295 4.80 -15.02 5.34
N MET A 296 5.66 -14.56 4.44
CA MET A 296 5.19 -13.90 3.21
C MET A 296 4.52 -14.90 2.28
N GLU A 297 5.02 -16.12 2.16
CA GLU A 297 4.35 -17.18 1.37
C GLU A 297 2.96 -17.48 1.93
N GLU A 298 2.82 -17.64 3.24
CA GLU A 298 1.54 -17.84 3.91
C GLU A 298 0.59 -16.64 3.73
N PHE A 299 1.10 -15.41 3.79
CA PHE A 299 0.32 -14.22 3.49
C PHE A 299 -0.25 -14.25 2.06
N ILE A 300 0.58 -14.60 1.07
CA ILE A 300 0.16 -14.73 -0.34
C ILE A 300 -0.94 -15.79 -0.49
N GLU A 301 -0.78 -16.96 0.13
CA GLU A 301 -1.78 -18.02 0.11
C GLU A 301 -3.12 -17.58 0.71
N ARG A 302 -3.08 -16.94 1.89
CA ARG A 302 -4.27 -16.42 2.59
C ARG A 302 -4.96 -15.34 1.78
N TYR A 303 -4.20 -14.42 1.23
CA TYR A 303 -4.72 -13.36 0.36
C TYR A 303 -5.43 -13.96 -0.87
N THR A 304 -4.78 -14.88 -1.57
CA THR A 304 -5.34 -15.55 -2.74
C THR A 304 -6.60 -16.33 -2.40
N LYS A 305 -6.62 -17.03 -1.26
CA LYS A 305 -7.81 -17.74 -0.77
C LYS A 305 -8.98 -16.80 -0.49
N MET A 306 -8.72 -15.61 0.06
CA MET A 306 -9.76 -14.64 0.41
C MET A 306 -10.33 -13.91 -0.81
N PHE A 307 -9.48 -13.58 -1.79
CA PHE A 307 -9.85 -12.65 -2.87
C PHE A 307 -9.83 -13.26 -4.28
N GLY A 308 -9.41 -14.51 -4.42
CA GLY A 308 -9.42 -15.26 -5.67
C GLY A 308 -8.20 -15.03 -6.57
N GLU A 309 -7.54 -13.88 -6.43
CA GLU A 309 -6.35 -13.50 -7.20
C GLU A 309 -5.35 -12.78 -6.29
N TYR A 310 -4.10 -12.75 -6.71
CA TYR A 310 -3.04 -12.10 -5.97
C TYR A 310 -2.37 -11.02 -6.82
N ASN A 311 -2.21 -9.82 -6.23
CA ASN A 311 -1.44 -8.74 -6.80
C ASN A 311 -0.11 -8.62 -6.03
N ASP A 312 1.03 -8.65 -6.72
CA ASP A 312 2.35 -8.66 -6.07
C ASP A 312 2.66 -7.35 -5.32
N GLU A 313 2.05 -6.22 -5.70
CA GLU A 313 2.11 -4.97 -4.93
C GLU A 313 1.65 -5.15 -3.47
N SER A 314 0.79 -6.14 -3.22
CA SER A 314 0.33 -6.50 -1.87
C SER A 314 1.47 -6.89 -0.93
N ASN A 315 2.61 -7.34 -1.46
CA ASN A 315 3.84 -7.56 -0.67
C ASN A 315 4.39 -6.26 -0.06
N THR A 316 4.14 -5.10 -0.68
CA THR A 316 4.47 -3.79 -0.12
C THR A 316 3.36 -3.27 0.79
N LYS A 317 2.11 -3.45 0.38
CA LYS A 317 0.96 -2.84 1.07
C LYS A 317 0.68 -3.44 2.45
N VAL A 318 1.08 -4.67 2.70
CA VAL A 318 0.96 -5.30 4.03
C VAL A 318 1.84 -4.63 5.09
N TYR A 319 2.94 -4.00 4.68
CA TYR A 319 3.92 -3.43 5.60
C TYR A 319 3.35 -2.29 6.46
N ALA A 320 2.52 -1.40 5.91
CA ALA A 320 1.97 -0.30 6.70
C ALA A 320 1.23 -0.79 7.95
N LEU A 321 0.38 -1.82 7.81
CA LEU A 321 -0.29 -2.43 8.95
C LEU A 321 0.70 -3.11 9.91
N GLU A 322 1.68 -3.83 9.37
CA GLU A 322 2.71 -4.50 10.20
C GLU A 322 3.52 -3.49 11.00
N TYR A 323 3.95 -2.38 10.41
CA TYR A 323 4.66 -1.32 11.11
C TYR A 323 3.83 -0.67 12.22
N ILE A 324 2.54 -0.44 11.98
CA ILE A 324 1.62 0.07 13.01
C ILE A 324 1.57 -0.91 14.18
N ILE A 325 1.29 -2.18 13.91
CA ILE A 325 1.14 -3.21 14.94
C ILE A 325 2.42 -3.40 15.74
N GLU A 326 3.56 -3.56 15.07
CA GLU A 326 4.83 -3.82 15.74
C GLU A 326 5.33 -2.60 16.53
N THR A 327 5.04 -1.37 16.07
CA THR A 327 5.34 -0.16 16.83
C THR A 327 4.48 -0.06 18.09
N LEU A 328 3.18 -0.38 18.01
CA LEU A 328 2.28 -0.45 19.16
C LEU A 328 2.67 -1.54 20.17
N LYS A 329 3.16 -2.68 19.69
CA LYS A 329 3.72 -3.74 20.55
C LYS A 329 5.00 -3.28 21.28
N ALA A 330 5.86 -2.55 20.57
CA ALA A 330 7.10 -2.03 21.14
C ALA A 330 6.85 -0.92 22.16
N ASN A 331 5.82 -0.10 21.98
CA ASN A 331 5.43 0.95 22.92
C ASN A 331 3.90 1.01 23.07
N PRO A 332 3.32 0.30 24.04
CA PRO A 332 1.87 0.29 24.25
C PRO A 332 1.25 1.67 24.58
N ALA A 333 2.04 2.63 25.10
CA ALA A 333 1.54 3.99 25.35
C ALA A 333 1.16 4.71 24.05
N ALA A 334 1.65 4.25 22.91
CA ALA A 334 1.29 4.76 21.59
C ALA A 334 -0.17 4.45 21.20
N LEU A 335 -0.85 3.51 21.86
CA LEU A 335 -2.29 3.26 21.61
C LEU A 335 -3.14 4.53 21.77
N ASP A 336 -2.84 5.32 22.79
CA ASP A 336 -3.62 6.52 23.15
C ASP A 336 -2.84 7.83 22.93
N ASN A 337 -1.58 7.74 22.52
CA ASN A 337 -0.71 8.90 22.36
C ASN A 337 0.19 8.76 21.12
N VAL A 338 -0.15 9.44 20.05
CA VAL A 338 0.61 9.41 18.79
C VAL A 338 2.01 10.03 18.89
N ASP A 339 2.28 10.87 19.88
CA ASP A 339 3.64 11.39 20.10
C ASP A 339 4.58 10.29 20.62
N GLU A 340 4.06 9.34 21.41
CA GLU A 340 4.79 8.15 21.80
C GLU A 340 5.08 7.24 20.60
N PHE A 341 4.15 7.13 19.65
CA PHE A 341 4.41 6.44 18.38
C PHE A 341 5.58 7.10 17.64
N LYS A 342 5.54 8.42 17.48
CA LYS A 342 6.59 9.19 16.78
C LYS A 342 7.97 9.05 17.43
N LYS A 343 8.03 9.06 18.76
CA LYS A 343 9.29 8.83 19.50
C LYS A 343 9.84 7.41 19.27
N THR A 344 8.94 6.43 19.24
CA THR A 344 9.32 5.03 19.03
C THR A 344 9.97 4.83 17.66
N MET A 345 9.52 5.53 16.62
CA MET A 345 10.07 5.41 15.27
C MET A 345 11.58 5.66 15.19
N ASP A 346 12.13 6.56 16.01
CA ASP A 346 13.56 6.94 15.94
C ASP A 346 14.51 5.79 16.28
N GLY A 347 14.13 4.92 17.21
CA GLY A 347 14.92 3.75 17.66
C GLY A 347 14.33 2.40 17.23
N PHE A 348 13.22 2.40 16.47
CA PHE A 348 12.51 1.18 16.14
C PHE A 348 13.33 0.25 15.25
N SER A 349 13.48 -1.00 15.70
CA SER A 349 14.15 -2.06 14.94
C SER A 349 13.70 -3.42 15.49
N VAL A 350 12.84 -4.11 14.76
CA VAL A 350 12.36 -5.47 15.11
C VAL A 350 12.56 -6.41 13.93
N ALA A 351 12.48 -7.72 14.15
CA ALA A 351 12.62 -8.69 13.05
C ALA A 351 11.52 -8.45 11.99
N ASN A 352 11.91 -8.49 10.72
CA ASN A 352 10.96 -8.41 9.61
C ASN A 352 10.37 -9.80 9.37
N PRO A 353 9.06 -10.03 9.58
CA PRO A 353 8.47 -11.34 9.40
C PRO A 353 8.39 -11.77 7.92
N PHE A 354 8.44 -10.82 6.98
CA PHE A 354 8.15 -11.07 5.58
C PHE A 354 9.38 -11.32 4.70
N LEU A 355 10.59 -11.10 5.23
CA LEU A 355 11.84 -11.33 4.52
C LEU A 355 12.69 -12.41 5.20
N LYS A 356 13.47 -13.14 4.41
CA LYS A 356 14.46 -14.10 4.89
C LYS A 356 15.64 -13.38 5.56
N GLY A 357 16.35 -14.12 6.43
CA GLY A 357 17.56 -13.62 7.08
C GLY A 357 17.26 -12.73 8.29
N ASP A 358 18.19 -11.83 8.59
CA ASP A 358 18.13 -10.96 9.77
C ASP A 358 17.56 -9.56 9.47
N GLU A 359 16.75 -9.47 8.40
CA GLU A 359 16.12 -8.22 7.98
C GLU A 359 15.23 -7.62 9.07
N LYS A 360 15.22 -6.31 9.14
CA LYS A 360 14.51 -5.58 10.20
C LYS A 360 13.42 -4.66 9.62
N LEU A 361 12.29 -4.62 10.32
CA LEU A 361 11.39 -3.48 10.23
C LEU A 361 12.07 -2.31 10.95
N LYS A 362 12.34 -1.24 10.24
CA LYS A 362 12.94 0.00 10.76
C LYS A 362 12.37 1.20 10.00
N TYR A 363 12.28 2.34 10.64
CA TYR A 363 11.94 3.57 9.93
C TYR A 363 13.20 4.23 9.37
N VAL A 364 13.11 4.73 8.16
CA VAL A 364 14.17 5.43 7.41
C VAL A 364 13.71 6.82 6.99
N GLY A 365 14.47 7.53 6.16
CA GLY A 365 14.13 8.84 5.61
C GLY A 365 14.93 10.01 6.16
N MET A 366 15.96 9.77 6.96
CA MET A 366 16.83 10.86 7.47
C MET A 366 17.43 11.70 6.35
N THR A 367 17.90 11.07 5.27
CA THR A 367 18.46 11.73 4.11
C THR A 367 17.42 12.55 3.35
N SER A 368 16.21 11.99 3.17
CA SER A 368 15.16 12.64 2.37
C SER A 368 14.36 13.69 3.15
N PHE A 369 14.16 13.50 4.47
CA PHE A 369 13.20 14.30 5.25
C PHE A 369 13.80 14.97 6.48
N GLY A 370 15.05 14.68 6.86
CA GLY A 370 15.65 15.13 8.12
C GLY A 370 15.05 14.45 9.35
N GLN A 371 14.25 13.39 9.16
CA GLN A 371 13.63 12.58 10.20
C GLN A 371 13.20 11.20 9.66
N LYS A 372 13.02 10.21 10.54
CA LYS A 372 12.60 8.86 10.17
C LYS A 372 11.09 8.81 9.94
N ARG A 373 10.65 9.04 8.72
CA ARG A 373 9.23 9.09 8.33
C ARG A 373 8.94 8.28 7.07
N GLN A 374 9.62 7.14 6.94
CA GLN A 374 9.38 6.17 5.86
C GLN A 374 9.58 4.76 6.40
N VAL A 375 8.74 3.83 5.96
CA VAL A 375 8.96 2.39 6.21
C VAL A 375 10.12 1.90 5.34
N ALA A 376 11.04 1.13 5.92
CA ALA A 376 12.09 0.48 5.14
C ALA A 376 11.54 -0.79 4.49
N VAL A 377 11.45 -0.77 3.17
CA VAL A 377 11.10 -1.94 2.35
C VAL A 377 12.07 -2.02 1.17
N PRO A 378 12.43 -3.22 0.69
CA PRO A 378 13.26 -3.35 -0.50
C PRO A 378 12.60 -2.69 -1.72
N LEU A 379 13.39 -2.04 -2.56
CA LEU A 379 13.00 -1.68 -3.91
C LEU A 379 13.17 -2.91 -4.79
N VAL A 380 12.07 -3.50 -5.20
CA VAL A 380 12.02 -4.54 -6.22
C VAL A 380 11.60 -3.90 -7.53
N VAL A 381 12.37 -4.11 -8.58
CA VAL A 381 12.01 -3.67 -9.94
C VAL A 381 11.77 -4.90 -10.78
N ASN A 382 10.64 -4.94 -11.44
CA ASN A 382 10.15 -6.06 -12.21
C ASN A 382 10.10 -5.72 -13.71
N GLU A 383 10.23 -6.76 -14.53
CA GLU A 383 9.92 -6.74 -15.96
C GLU A 383 8.71 -7.64 -16.22
N TYR A 384 7.71 -7.15 -16.95
CA TYR A 384 6.53 -7.93 -17.33
C TYR A 384 6.88 -8.90 -18.44
N ARG A 385 6.55 -10.19 -18.26
CA ARG A 385 6.72 -11.28 -19.22
C ARG A 385 5.56 -12.26 -19.15
N ASP A 386 4.94 -12.51 -20.28
CA ASP A 386 3.93 -13.57 -20.48
C ASP A 386 2.85 -13.62 -19.36
N GLY A 387 2.33 -12.45 -19.00
CA GLY A 387 1.21 -12.33 -18.05
C GLY A 387 1.60 -12.22 -16.58
N LYS A 388 2.89 -12.10 -16.26
CA LYS A 388 3.39 -11.96 -14.89
C LYS A 388 4.63 -11.08 -14.81
N PHE A 389 4.94 -10.62 -13.61
CA PHE A 389 6.16 -9.91 -13.32
C PHE A 389 7.29 -10.86 -12.94
N GLU A 390 8.48 -10.60 -13.50
CA GLU A 390 9.73 -11.25 -13.13
C GLU A 390 10.69 -10.22 -12.57
N THR A 391 11.42 -10.57 -11.51
CA THR A 391 12.37 -9.66 -10.87
C THR A 391 13.51 -9.31 -11.82
N LEU A 392 13.68 -8.01 -12.08
CA LEU A 392 14.78 -7.48 -12.88
C LEU A 392 16.00 -7.18 -12.00
N PHE A 393 15.78 -6.51 -10.87
CA PHE A 393 16.77 -6.27 -9.83
C PHE A 393 16.13 -5.86 -8.49
N ILE A 394 16.92 -5.95 -7.43
CA ILE A 394 16.56 -5.50 -6.09
C ILE A 394 17.59 -4.46 -5.64
N ALA A 395 17.14 -3.40 -4.98
CA ALA A 395 18.00 -2.39 -4.39
C ALA A 395 17.51 -2.02 -2.97
N GLU A 396 18.44 -1.65 -2.10
CA GLU A 396 18.12 -0.96 -0.87
C GLU A 396 17.89 0.52 -1.16
N VAL A 397 16.95 1.11 -0.44
CA VAL A 397 16.67 2.55 -0.49
C VAL A 397 16.77 3.12 0.93
N ASP A 398 17.49 4.24 1.03
CA ASP A 398 17.74 4.96 2.28
C ASP A 398 16.84 6.22 2.39
#